data_eec01c3e848c671b346a7e612b1d9fa4
#
_entry.id   eec01c3e848c671b346a7e612b1d9fa4
#
_cell.length_a   1.000
_cell.length_b   1.000
_cell.length_c   1.000
_cell.angle_alpha   90.00
_cell.angle_beta   90.00
_cell.angle_gamma   90.00
#
_symmetry.space_group_name_H-M   'P 1'
#
loop_
_entity.id
_entity.type
_entity.pdbx_description
1 polymer ?
#
loop_
_entity_poly.entity_id
_entity_poly.type
_entity_poly.pdbx_seq_one_letter_code
_entity_poly.pdbx_strand_id
1 'polypeptide(L)'
;FNAGSSQHAYNGEMISREPTIERLATARSLLLEPFGLDETHLAKALGAIKAHKVDDADLYFQYTRSEGWSLEEGIVKTGSFSIDQGVGVRAVAGEKTAFAYSDDISEASLMDAAHTVRAIAQAEQNRKAKVPTRKVAGIRSLYPSLDPMGTLNSTDKVQLLEKVEQLARAKDPRVVQVMAGLASEYDVVMVARADGTLAADV
;
A
#
# COMPACT_ATOMS: atom_id res chain seq x y z
N PHE A 1 53.48 17.13 1.67
CA PHE A 1 52.23 16.82 2.35
C PHE A 1 51.10 17.05 1.36
N ASN A 2 50.66 15.96 0.73
CA ASN A 2 49.62 15.99 -0.29
C ASN A 2 48.39 15.30 0.30
N ALA A 3 47.43 16.08 0.70
CA ALA A 3 46.13 15.58 1.21
C ALA A 3 45.22 15.30 0.02
N GLY A 4 45.16 14.04 -0.35
CA GLY A 4 44.17 13.56 -1.34
C GLY A 4 42.76 13.54 -0.75
N SER A 5 41.94 14.49 -1.14
CA SER A 5 40.50 14.48 -0.87
C SER A 5 39.82 13.44 -1.78
N SER A 6 39.49 12.30 -1.22
CA SER A 6 38.59 11.34 -1.87
C SER A 6 37.17 11.89 -1.81
N GLN A 7 36.75 12.55 -2.90
CA GLN A 7 35.35 12.81 -3.17
C GLN A 7 34.66 11.46 -3.47
N HIS A 8 33.93 10.95 -2.51
CA HIS A 8 32.92 9.95 -2.79
C HIS A 8 31.82 10.63 -3.59
N ALA A 9 31.90 10.47 -4.91
CA ALA A 9 30.79 10.78 -5.78
C ALA A 9 29.64 9.83 -5.41
N TYR A 10 28.62 10.35 -4.74
CA TYR A 10 27.30 9.75 -4.73
C TYR A 10 26.83 9.78 -6.19
N ASN A 11 27.00 8.66 -6.89
CA ASN A 11 26.30 8.41 -8.12
C ASN A 11 24.81 8.38 -7.77
N GLY A 12 24.14 9.51 -7.90
CA GLY A 12 22.70 9.60 -7.98
C GLY A 12 22.26 8.85 -9.24
N GLU A 13 22.16 7.53 -9.15
CA GLU A 13 21.36 6.78 -10.12
C GLU A 13 19.99 7.45 -10.12
N MET A 14 19.64 8.04 -11.25
CA MET A 14 18.31 8.54 -11.49
C MET A 14 17.36 7.37 -11.20
N ILE A 15 16.62 7.47 -10.11
CA ILE A 15 15.54 6.55 -9.78
C ILE A 15 14.68 6.49 -11.04
N SER A 16 14.76 5.37 -11.75
CA SER A 16 14.02 5.16 -12.98
C SER A 16 12.54 5.33 -12.62
N ARG A 17 11.86 6.20 -13.36
CA ARG A 17 10.41 6.33 -13.25
C ARG A 17 9.84 5.01 -13.73
N GLU A 18 9.45 4.12 -12.83
CA GLU A 18 8.66 2.96 -13.23
C GLU A 18 7.41 3.48 -13.96
N PRO A 19 7.12 2.96 -15.14
CA PRO A 19 5.95 3.38 -15.87
C PRO A 19 4.71 3.14 -15.01
N THR A 20 3.78 4.07 -14.99
CA THR A 20 2.46 3.91 -14.35
C THR A 20 1.79 2.59 -14.75
N ILE A 21 2.13 2.08 -15.95
CA ILE A 21 1.64 0.80 -16.50
C ILE A 21 2.12 -0.39 -15.66
N GLU A 22 3.38 -0.42 -15.21
CA GLU A 22 3.92 -1.54 -14.41
C GLU A 22 3.28 -1.63 -13.04
N ARG A 23 3.06 -0.50 -12.37
CA ARG A 23 2.36 -0.47 -11.07
C ARG A 23 0.93 -0.91 -11.20
N LEU A 24 0.22 -0.46 -12.23
CA LEU A 24 -1.13 -0.92 -12.52
C LEU A 24 -1.15 -2.42 -12.80
N ALA A 25 -0.17 -2.96 -13.52
CA ALA A 25 -0.07 -4.39 -13.75
C ALA A 25 0.15 -5.16 -12.44
N THR A 26 1.08 -4.70 -11.59
CA THR A 26 1.32 -5.29 -10.26
C THR A 26 0.06 -5.23 -9.40
N ALA A 27 -0.61 -4.09 -9.36
CA ALA A 27 -1.84 -3.95 -8.57
C ALA A 27 -2.96 -4.87 -9.08
N ARG A 28 -3.15 -5.00 -10.40
CA ARG A 28 -4.12 -5.95 -10.97
C ARG A 28 -3.81 -7.38 -10.57
N SER A 29 -2.55 -7.79 -10.69
CA SER A 29 -2.13 -9.16 -10.40
C SER A 29 -2.28 -9.55 -8.94
N LEU A 30 -2.29 -8.60 -8.01
CA LEU A 30 -2.44 -8.85 -6.58
C LEU A 30 -3.85 -8.55 -6.06
N LEU A 31 -4.53 -7.56 -6.61
CA LEU A 31 -5.76 -7.01 -6.06
C LEU A 31 -7.04 -7.39 -6.85
N LEU A 32 -6.91 -7.83 -8.08
CA LEU A 32 -8.06 -8.16 -8.93
C LEU A 32 -8.03 -9.59 -9.44
N GLU A 33 -6.98 -9.99 -10.14
CA GLU A 33 -6.90 -11.28 -10.83
C GLU A 33 -7.10 -12.50 -9.91
N PRO A 34 -6.52 -12.55 -8.68
CA PRO A 34 -6.71 -13.68 -7.79
C PRO A 34 -8.18 -13.87 -7.36
N PHE A 35 -8.98 -12.81 -7.45
CA PHE A 35 -10.38 -12.78 -7.03
C PHE A 35 -11.35 -12.84 -8.23
N GLY A 36 -10.82 -13.02 -9.45
CA GLY A 36 -11.63 -13.05 -10.68
C GLY A 36 -12.25 -11.69 -11.03
N LEU A 37 -11.67 -10.60 -10.53
CA LEU A 37 -12.13 -9.24 -10.80
C LEU A 37 -11.35 -8.62 -11.97
N ASP A 38 -12.00 -7.68 -12.66
CA ASP A 38 -11.44 -6.83 -13.69
C ASP A 38 -12.09 -5.43 -13.64
N GLU A 39 -11.67 -4.54 -14.51
CA GLU A 39 -12.20 -3.18 -14.59
C GLU A 39 -13.70 -3.11 -14.88
N THR A 40 -14.28 -4.16 -15.48
CA THR A 40 -15.73 -4.24 -15.73
C THR A 40 -16.50 -4.34 -14.43
N HIS A 41 -15.99 -5.15 -13.49
CA HIS A 41 -16.57 -5.28 -12.15
C HIS A 41 -16.44 -3.97 -11.35
N LEU A 42 -15.30 -3.27 -11.47
CA LEU A 42 -15.11 -1.96 -10.83
C LEU A 42 -16.09 -0.93 -11.40
N ALA A 43 -16.24 -0.88 -12.72
CA ALA A 43 -17.18 0.02 -13.37
C ALA A 43 -18.63 -0.30 -12.98
N LYS A 44 -18.99 -1.58 -12.84
CA LYS A 44 -20.31 -2.02 -12.37
C LYS A 44 -20.61 -1.52 -10.95
N ALA A 45 -19.66 -1.68 -10.02
CA ALA A 45 -19.82 -1.21 -8.64
C ALA A 45 -19.94 0.32 -8.57
N LEU A 46 -19.05 1.05 -9.25
CA LEU A 46 -19.12 2.51 -9.34
C LEU A 46 -20.42 2.99 -10.00
N GLY A 47 -20.88 2.28 -11.03
CA GLY A 47 -22.16 2.55 -11.68
C GLY A 47 -23.36 2.35 -10.72
N ALA A 48 -23.33 1.31 -9.87
CA ALA A 48 -24.35 1.07 -8.87
C ALA A 48 -24.42 2.20 -7.81
N ILE A 49 -23.28 2.76 -7.42
CA ILE A 49 -23.22 3.92 -6.51
C ILE A 49 -23.80 5.17 -7.20
N LYS A 50 -23.36 5.44 -8.44
CA LYS A 50 -23.75 6.63 -9.22
C LYS A 50 -25.17 6.58 -9.79
N ALA A 51 -25.88 5.47 -9.69
CA ALA A 51 -27.29 5.38 -10.12
C ALA A 51 -28.20 6.40 -9.39
N HIS A 52 -27.70 7.09 -8.39
CA HIS A 52 -28.35 8.18 -7.67
C HIS A 52 -27.44 9.43 -7.60
N LYS A 53 -27.96 10.53 -7.03
CA LYS A 53 -27.26 11.82 -6.93
C LYS A 53 -26.08 11.75 -5.96
N VAL A 54 -24.99 11.14 -6.41
CA VAL A 54 -23.70 11.09 -5.74
C VAL A 54 -22.73 11.98 -6.53
N ASP A 55 -22.05 12.87 -5.85
CA ASP A 55 -21.13 13.83 -6.49
C ASP A 55 -19.81 13.15 -6.87
N ASP A 56 -19.27 12.29 -6.00
CA ASP A 56 -18.06 11.51 -6.25
C ASP A 56 -18.15 10.13 -5.63
N ALA A 57 -17.46 9.16 -6.23
CA ALA A 57 -17.34 7.80 -5.72
C ALA A 57 -15.98 7.21 -6.12
N ASP A 58 -15.40 6.43 -5.23
CA ASP A 58 -14.18 5.68 -5.48
C ASP A 58 -14.16 4.33 -4.76
N LEU A 59 -13.35 3.45 -5.31
CA LEU A 59 -12.98 2.16 -4.75
C LEU A 59 -11.50 2.23 -4.42
N TYR A 60 -11.12 1.82 -3.22
CA TYR A 60 -9.75 1.74 -2.74
C TYR A 60 -9.43 0.29 -2.41
N PHE A 61 -8.47 -0.28 -3.09
CA PHE A 61 -7.96 -1.62 -2.82
C PHE A 61 -6.59 -1.51 -2.18
N GLN A 62 -6.32 -2.38 -1.23
CA GLN A 62 -5.02 -2.49 -0.57
C GLN A 62 -4.64 -3.94 -0.38
N TYR A 63 -3.36 -4.22 -0.55
CA TYR A 63 -2.68 -5.44 -0.18
C TYR A 63 -1.41 -5.04 0.57
N THR A 64 -1.28 -5.50 1.80
CA THR A 64 -0.12 -5.26 2.64
C THR A 64 0.47 -6.59 3.04
N ARG A 65 1.76 -6.76 2.84
CA ARG A 65 2.53 -7.90 3.31
C ARG A 65 3.60 -7.42 4.28
N SER A 66 3.57 -7.93 5.49
CA SER A 66 4.47 -7.52 6.56
C SER A 66 5.24 -8.72 7.11
N GLU A 67 6.49 -8.51 7.46
CA GLU A 67 7.28 -9.45 8.24
C GLU A 67 8.04 -8.74 9.36
N GLY A 68 8.26 -9.46 10.46
CA GLY A 68 9.02 -8.97 11.60
C GLY A 68 9.89 -10.07 12.19
N TRP A 69 11.10 -9.71 12.55
CA TRP A 69 12.08 -10.58 13.21
C TRP A 69 12.60 -9.90 14.45
N SER A 70 12.74 -10.65 15.53
CA SER A 70 13.37 -10.14 16.75
C SER A 70 14.43 -11.09 17.26
N LEU A 71 15.54 -10.53 17.73
CA LEU A 71 16.65 -11.24 18.35
C LEU A 71 16.93 -10.59 19.70
N GLU A 72 17.15 -11.41 20.69
CA GLU A 72 17.56 -11.01 22.04
C GLU A 72 18.64 -11.97 22.52
N GLU A 73 19.78 -11.43 22.92
CA GLU A 73 20.92 -12.16 23.45
C GLU A 73 21.37 -13.34 22.56
N GLY A 74 21.53 -13.08 21.27
CA GLY A 74 21.96 -14.07 20.29
C GLY A 74 20.90 -15.11 19.91
N ILE A 75 19.67 -14.97 20.41
CA ILE A 75 18.59 -15.92 20.16
C ILE A 75 17.46 -15.24 19.43
N VAL A 76 17.05 -15.78 18.28
CA VAL A 76 15.81 -15.34 17.59
C VAL A 76 14.61 -15.70 18.46
N LYS A 77 13.88 -14.70 18.91
CA LYS A 77 12.68 -14.86 19.74
C LYS A 77 11.42 -15.01 18.91
N THR A 78 11.29 -14.22 17.86
CA THR A 78 10.10 -14.23 17.00
C THR A 78 10.48 -14.04 15.55
N GLY A 79 9.75 -14.73 14.67
CA GLY A 79 9.60 -14.43 13.26
C GLY A 79 8.10 -14.37 12.97
N SER A 80 7.60 -13.28 12.44
CA SER A 80 6.20 -13.10 12.09
C SER A 80 6.06 -12.76 10.62
N PHE A 81 4.93 -13.18 10.05
CA PHE A 81 4.54 -12.86 8.68
C PHE A 81 3.03 -12.69 8.64
N SER A 82 2.56 -11.64 8.00
CA SER A 82 1.14 -11.40 7.78
C SER A 82 0.88 -10.88 6.37
N ILE A 83 -0.33 -11.18 5.89
CA ILE A 83 -0.92 -10.60 4.68
C ILE A 83 -2.26 -10.02 5.10
N ASP A 84 -2.44 -8.73 4.85
CA ASP A 84 -3.68 -8.00 5.03
C ASP A 84 -4.12 -7.43 3.70
N GLN A 85 -5.40 -7.58 3.37
CA GLN A 85 -5.95 -7.09 2.13
C GLN A 85 -7.41 -6.69 2.29
N GLY A 86 -7.90 -5.86 1.40
CA GLY A 86 -9.29 -5.47 1.44
C GLY A 86 -9.66 -4.43 0.38
N VAL A 87 -10.95 -4.14 0.35
CA VAL A 87 -11.54 -3.11 -0.49
C VAL A 87 -12.37 -2.15 0.33
N GLY A 88 -12.14 -0.86 0.16
CA GLY A 88 -12.96 0.23 0.67
C GLY A 88 -13.77 0.85 -0.46
N VAL A 89 -15.01 1.18 -0.18
CA VAL A 89 -15.94 1.84 -1.10
C VAL A 89 -16.36 3.14 -0.48
N ARG A 90 -16.20 4.25 -1.21
CA ARG A 90 -16.59 5.58 -0.74
C ARG A 90 -17.56 6.25 -1.71
N ALA A 91 -18.52 7.00 -1.17
CA ALA A 91 -19.35 7.91 -1.92
C ALA A 91 -19.49 9.25 -1.20
N VAL A 92 -19.52 10.33 -1.97
CA VAL A 92 -19.71 11.69 -1.48
C VAL A 92 -20.99 12.27 -2.07
N ALA A 93 -21.86 12.79 -1.21
CA ALA A 93 -23.10 13.45 -1.60
C ALA A 93 -23.25 14.75 -0.78
N GLY A 94 -23.00 15.91 -1.41
CA GLY A 94 -22.95 17.19 -0.73
C GLY A 94 -21.79 17.24 0.29
N GLU A 95 -22.12 17.52 1.54
CA GLU A 95 -21.16 17.57 2.65
C GLU A 95 -20.93 16.20 3.35
N LYS A 96 -21.58 15.14 2.86
CA LYS A 96 -21.54 13.82 3.47
C LYS A 96 -20.66 12.85 2.71
N THR A 97 -19.97 12.05 3.48
CA THR A 97 -19.20 10.93 2.96
C THR A 97 -19.72 9.64 3.58
N ALA A 98 -20.10 8.69 2.75
CA ALA A 98 -20.39 7.33 3.13
C ALA A 98 -19.20 6.45 2.80
N PHE A 99 -18.90 5.50 3.69
CA PHE A 99 -17.78 4.57 3.55
C PHE A 99 -18.20 3.18 4.03
N ALA A 100 -17.82 2.16 3.27
CA ALA A 100 -17.90 0.76 3.65
C ALA A 100 -16.63 0.05 3.20
N TYR A 101 -16.23 -1.00 3.92
CA TYR A 101 -15.08 -1.80 3.55
C TYR A 101 -15.33 -3.30 3.78
N SER A 102 -14.50 -4.13 3.14
CA SER A 102 -14.47 -5.57 3.32
C SER A 102 -13.05 -6.09 3.15
N ASP A 103 -12.65 -7.03 3.96
CA ASP A 103 -11.40 -7.83 3.83
C ASP A 103 -11.55 -8.90 2.74
N ASP A 104 -12.79 -9.23 2.36
CA ASP A 104 -13.08 -10.11 1.22
C ASP A 104 -13.13 -9.27 -0.06
N ILE A 105 -12.18 -9.51 -0.96
CA ILE A 105 -12.11 -8.91 -2.28
C ILE A 105 -12.84 -9.86 -3.27
N SER A 106 -14.16 -9.77 -3.29
CA SER A 106 -15.01 -10.52 -4.24
C SER A 106 -16.01 -9.58 -4.91
N GLU A 107 -16.59 -10.01 -6.06
CA GLU A 107 -17.64 -9.22 -6.71
C GLU A 107 -18.84 -9.02 -5.76
N ALA A 108 -19.22 -10.06 -5.01
CA ALA A 108 -20.32 -9.98 -4.07
C ALA A 108 -20.09 -8.94 -2.98
N SER A 109 -18.95 -9.00 -2.29
CA SER A 109 -18.58 -8.05 -1.23
C SER A 109 -18.43 -6.63 -1.76
N LEU A 110 -17.86 -6.47 -2.95
CA LEU A 110 -17.74 -5.17 -3.62
C LEU A 110 -19.13 -4.57 -3.92
N MET A 111 -20.07 -5.37 -4.41
CA MET A 111 -21.43 -4.92 -4.71
C MET A 111 -22.21 -4.62 -3.42
N ASP A 112 -22.08 -5.42 -2.38
CA ASP A 112 -22.72 -5.20 -1.08
C ASP A 112 -22.22 -3.90 -0.44
N ALA A 113 -20.91 -3.65 -0.47
CA ALA A 113 -20.32 -2.39 -0.01
C ALA A 113 -20.84 -1.19 -0.84
N ALA A 114 -20.93 -1.33 -2.17
CA ALA A 114 -21.47 -0.30 -3.05
C ALA A 114 -22.94 0.03 -2.74
N HIS A 115 -23.76 -0.98 -2.48
CA HIS A 115 -25.16 -0.80 -2.09
C HIS A 115 -25.29 -0.15 -0.70
N THR A 116 -24.48 -0.56 0.25
CA THR A 116 -24.43 0.03 1.61
C THR A 116 -24.08 1.51 1.55
N VAL A 117 -23.02 1.86 0.86
CA VAL A 117 -22.56 3.25 0.70
C VAL A 117 -23.63 4.09 -0.01
N ARG A 118 -24.28 3.54 -1.03
CA ARG A 118 -25.38 4.20 -1.73
C ARG A 118 -26.55 4.49 -0.79
N ALA A 119 -26.96 3.54 0.03
CA ALA A 119 -28.07 3.68 0.98
C ALA A 119 -27.77 4.79 2.02
N ILE A 120 -26.56 4.85 2.53
CA ILE A 120 -26.11 5.89 3.49
C ILE A 120 -26.10 7.27 2.81
N ALA A 121 -25.58 7.36 1.59
CA ALA A 121 -25.52 8.63 0.83
C ALA A 121 -26.91 9.17 0.48
N GLN A 122 -27.94 8.28 0.34
CA GLN A 122 -29.32 8.66 0.04
C GLN A 122 -30.09 9.22 1.23
N ALA A 123 -29.77 8.81 2.46
CA ALA A 123 -30.58 9.07 3.65
C ALA A 123 -30.76 10.55 3.98
N GLU A 124 -29.98 11.47 3.37
CA GLU A 124 -30.13 12.90 3.58
C GLU A 124 -29.63 13.73 2.38
N GLN A 125 -30.53 14.16 1.53
CA GLN A 125 -30.23 15.07 0.41
C GLN A 125 -30.74 16.48 0.71
N ASN A 126 -29.82 17.45 0.97
CA ASN A 126 -30.22 18.86 0.91
C ASN A 126 -29.14 19.87 0.54
N ARG A 127 -27.94 19.53 0.08
CA ARG A 127 -26.98 20.52 -0.43
C ARG A 127 -26.13 20.00 -1.60
N LYS A 128 -25.94 20.86 -2.60
CA LYS A 128 -25.09 20.59 -3.76
C LYS A 128 -23.67 21.10 -3.44
N ALA A 129 -22.72 20.22 -3.21
CA ALA A 129 -21.30 20.56 -3.27
C ALA A 129 -20.76 20.28 -4.68
N LYS A 130 -19.99 21.23 -5.25
CA LYS A 130 -19.21 21.00 -6.47
C LYS A 130 -17.81 20.56 -6.02
N VAL A 131 -17.48 19.28 -6.23
CA VAL A 131 -16.10 18.82 -6.08
C VAL A 131 -15.32 19.22 -7.34
N PRO A 132 -14.24 20.01 -7.21
CA PRO A 132 -13.42 20.37 -8.36
C PRO A 132 -12.66 19.12 -8.85
N THR A 133 -12.97 18.67 -10.07
CA THR A 133 -12.21 17.64 -10.76
C THR A 133 -10.84 18.19 -11.13
N ARG A 134 -9.81 17.83 -10.36
CA ARG A 134 -8.42 18.14 -10.69
C ARG A 134 -7.82 16.95 -11.44
N LYS A 135 -7.39 17.16 -12.69
CA LYS A 135 -6.55 16.19 -13.39
C LYS A 135 -5.30 15.95 -12.55
N VAL A 136 -5.11 14.74 -12.09
CA VAL A 136 -3.90 14.34 -11.38
C VAL A 136 -2.77 14.35 -12.41
N ALA A 137 -1.84 15.31 -12.28
CA ALA A 137 -0.58 15.28 -13.01
C ALA A 137 0.19 14.00 -12.59
N GLY A 138 0.94 13.39 -13.52
CA GLY A 138 1.59 12.10 -13.31
C GLY A 138 2.20 11.95 -11.93
N ILE A 139 1.85 10.88 -11.26
CA ILE A 139 2.32 10.55 -9.91
C ILE A 139 3.84 10.34 -9.97
N ARG A 140 4.58 11.15 -9.21
CA ARG A 140 6.01 10.95 -9.04
C ARG A 140 6.21 9.86 -8.01
N SER A 141 6.87 8.75 -8.40
CA SER A 141 7.32 7.76 -7.45
C SER A 141 8.27 8.37 -6.43
N LEU A 142 8.02 8.13 -5.16
CA LEU A 142 8.91 8.51 -4.07
C LEU A 142 9.87 7.39 -3.71
N TYR A 143 9.49 6.14 -4.00
CA TYR A 143 10.23 4.93 -3.66
C TYR A 143 10.32 4.00 -4.89
N PRO A 144 11.37 3.17 -5.00
CA PRO A 144 11.40 2.08 -5.97
C PRO A 144 10.36 1.02 -5.58
N SER A 145 9.63 0.49 -6.58
CA SER A 145 8.61 -0.57 -6.39
C SER A 145 9.27 -1.95 -6.20
N LEU A 146 10.21 -2.04 -5.26
CA LEU A 146 10.91 -3.27 -4.94
C LEU A 146 10.22 -3.98 -3.77
N ASP A 147 10.06 -5.29 -3.91
CA ASP A 147 9.63 -6.15 -2.80
C ASP A 147 10.80 -6.35 -1.83
N PRO A 148 10.80 -5.70 -0.64
CA PRO A 148 11.93 -5.79 0.29
C PRO A 148 12.05 -7.18 0.90
N MET A 149 10.96 -7.96 1.00
CA MET A 149 10.97 -9.27 1.63
C MET A 149 11.64 -10.35 0.79
N GLY A 150 11.61 -10.19 -0.54
CA GLY A 150 12.27 -11.09 -1.48
C GLY A 150 13.79 -10.88 -1.60
N THR A 151 14.33 -9.78 -1.08
CA THR A 151 15.75 -9.43 -1.26
C THR A 151 16.69 -10.23 -0.35
N LEU A 152 16.24 -10.65 0.84
CA LEU A 152 16.98 -11.45 1.79
C LEU A 152 16.17 -12.69 2.17
N ASN A 153 16.82 -13.85 2.24
CA ASN A 153 16.19 -15.02 2.80
C ASN A 153 16.19 -14.97 4.35
N SER A 154 15.45 -15.87 5.00
CA SER A 154 15.34 -15.89 6.47
C SER A 154 16.67 -16.04 7.18
N THR A 155 17.58 -16.84 6.62
CA THR A 155 18.93 -17.05 7.21
C THR A 155 19.74 -15.75 7.17
N ASP A 156 19.72 -15.03 6.04
CA ASP A 156 20.44 -13.76 5.90
C ASP A 156 19.88 -12.68 6.85
N LYS A 157 18.55 -12.68 7.06
CA LYS A 157 17.90 -11.76 8.01
C LYS A 157 18.34 -12.03 9.46
N VAL A 158 18.41 -13.31 9.84
CA VAL A 158 18.92 -13.72 11.15
C VAL A 158 20.38 -13.32 11.32
N GLN A 159 21.23 -13.63 10.32
CA GLN A 159 22.65 -13.24 10.35
C GLN A 159 22.85 -11.73 10.44
N LEU A 160 21.98 -10.94 9.81
CA LEU A 160 22.01 -9.49 9.92
C LEU A 160 21.76 -9.05 11.36
N LEU A 161 20.75 -9.61 12.03
CA LEU A 161 20.45 -9.30 13.44
C LEU A 161 21.58 -9.74 14.38
N GLU A 162 22.16 -10.93 14.17
CA GLU A 162 23.33 -11.41 14.94
C GLU A 162 24.53 -10.47 14.78
N LYS A 163 24.76 -10.00 13.56
CA LYS A 163 25.83 -9.02 13.29
C LYS A 163 25.59 -7.70 14.00
N VAL A 164 24.34 -7.22 14.04
CA VAL A 164 23.98 -6.00 14.79
C VAL A 164 24.29 -6.17 16.27
N GLU A 165 23.94 -7.29 16.87
CA GLU A 165 24.25 -7.60 18.27
C GLU A 165 25.76 -7.64 18.52
N GLN A 166 26.51 -8.38 17.69
CA GLN A 166 27.97 -8.47 17.80
C GLN A 166 28.65 -7.09 17.76
N LEU A 167 28.19 -6.23 16.82
CA LEU A 167 28.73 -4.87 16.69
C LEU A 167 28.38 -4.01 17.92
N ALA A 168 27.17 -4.14 18.45
CA ALA A 168 26.76 -3.39 19.66
C ALA A 168 27.61 -3.78 20.87
N ARG A 169 27.80 -5.10 21.10
CA ARG A 169 28.63 -5.61 22.20
C ARG A 169 30.11 -5.23 22.05
N ALA A 170 30.62 -5.23 20.83
CA ALA A 170 32.02 -4.85 20.54
C ALA A 170 32.28 -3.34 20.74
N LYS A 171 31.22 -2.52 20.74
CA LYS A 171 31.34 -1.08 20.85
C LYS A 171 31.72 -0.63 22.26
N ASP A 172 31.21 -1.31 23.29
CA ASP A 172 31.46 -0.97 24.69
C ASP A 172 31.28 -2.22 25.57
N PRO A 173 32.26 -2.59 26.44
CA PRO A 173 32.14 -3.76 27.32
C PRO A 173 31.04 -3.64 28.37
N ARG A 174 30.45 -2.47 28.58
CA ARG A 174 29.27 -2.26 29.45
C ARG A 174 27.97 -2.67 28.79
N VAL A 175 27.95 -2.99 27.50
CA VAL A 175 26.75 -3.50 26.82
C VAL A 175 26.53 -4.95 27.26
N VAL A 176 25.65 -5.16 28.20
CA VAL A 176 25.34 -6.49 28.80
C VAL A 176 24.12 -7.16 28.15
N GLN A 177 23.26 -6.37 27.51
CA GLN A 177 22.08 -6.87 26.81
C GLN A 177 21.87 -6.15 25.49
N VAL A 178 21.49 -6.89 24.45
CA VAL A 178 21.15 -6.34 23.15
C VAL A 178 19.83 -6.96 22.68
N MET A 179 18.91 -6.09 22.27
CA MET A 179 17.69 -6.46 21.57
C MET A 179 17.74 -5.83 20.18
N ALA A 180 17.57 -6.63 19.15
CA ALA A 180 17.57 -6.17 17.76
C ALA A 180 16.29 -6.63 17.05
N GLY A 181 15.77 -5.79 16.17
CA GLY A 181 14.59 -6.11 15.36
C GLY A 181 14.78 -5.69 13.91
N LEU A 182 14.18 -6.46 13.02
CA LEU A 182 14.05 -6.16 11.59
C LEU A 182 12.57 -6.25 11.22
N ALA A 183 12.04 -5.23 10.57
CA ALA A 183 10.69 -5.25 10.02
C ALA A 183 10.73 -4.81 8.56
N SER A 184 9.89 -5.41 7.76
CA SER A 184 9.69 -5.08 6.35
C SER A 184 8.21 -5.06 6.04
N GLU A 185 7.80 -4.13 5.18
CA GLU A 185 6.44 -4.00 4.71
C GLU A 185 6.43 -3.73 3.20
N TYR A 186 5.49 -4.36 2.51
CA TYR A 186 5.26 -4.18 1.09
C TYR A 186 3.79 -3.91 0.88
N ASP A 187 3.50 -2.68 0.47
CA ASP A 187 2.14 -2.20 0.21
C ASP A 187 1.90 -2.06 -1.28
N VAL A 188 0.73 -2.54 -1.71
CA VAL A 188 0.20 -2.30 -3.04
C VAL A 188 -1.19 -1.70 -2.90
N VAL A 189 -1.41 -0.55 -3.49
CA VAL A 189 -2.68 0.16 -3.45
C VAL A 189 -3.20 0.45 -4.85
N MET A 190 -4.52 0.40 -5.01
CA MET A 190 -5.18 0.80 -6.25
C MET A 190 -6.44 1.60 -5.95
N VAL A 191 -6.65 2.67 -6.70
CA VAL A 191 -7.84 3.52 -6.61
C VAL A 191 -8.52 3.57 -7.96
N ALA A 192 -9.80 3.20 -7.99
CA ALA A 192 -10.67 3.37 -9.15
C ALA A 192 -11.73 4.42 -8.83
N ARG A 193 -11.85 5.45 -9.66
CA ARG A 193 -12.80 6.56 -9.46
C ARG A 193 -13.93 6.53 -10.48
N ALA A 194 -15.05 7.10 -10.08
CA ALA A 194 -16.25 7.18 -10.92
C ALA A 194 -16.09 8.09 -12.16
N ASP A 195 -15.03 8.88 -12.25
CA ASP A 195 -14.67 9.67 -13.43
C ASP A 195 -13.85 8.85 -14.47
N GLY A 196 -13.61 7.57 -14.22
CA GLY A 196 -12.82 6.66 -15.04
C GLY A 196 -11.32 6.66 -14.72
N THR A 197 -10.88 7.41 -13.71
CA THR A 197 -9.48 7.40 -13.28
C THR A 197 -9.16 6.08 -12.58
N LEU A 198 -8.08 5.42 -13.01
CA LEU A 198 -7.48 4.27 -12.35
C LEU A 198 -6.02 4.60 -12.03
N ALA A 199 -5.64 4.50 -10.78
CA ALA A 199 -4.29 4.76 -10.30
C ALA A 199 -3.84 3.67 -9.35
N ALA A 200 -2.55 3.36 -9.36
CA ALA A 200 -1.92 2.41 -8.45
C ALA A 200 -0.56 2.89 -7.99
N ASP A 201 -0.15 2.44 -6.83
CA ASP A 201 1.20 2.61 -6.28
C ASP A 201 1.67 1.31 -5.63
N VAL A 202 3.00 1.15 -5.60
CA VAL A 202 3.67 -0.04 -5.07
C VAL A 202 4.90 0.40 -4.30
#